data_a6d655a949890b17b89f084641c91e46
#
_entry.id   a6d655a949890b17b89f084641c91e46
#
_cell.length_a   1.000
_cell.length_b   1.000
_cell.length_c   1.000
_cell.angle_alpha   90.00
_cell.angle_beta   90.00
_cell.angle_gamma   90.00
#
_symmetry.space_group_name_H-M   'P 1'
#
loop_
_entity.id
_entity.type
_entity.pdbx_description
1 polymer ?
#
loop_
_entity_poly.entity_id
_entity_poly.type
_entity_poly.pdbx_seq_one_letter_code
_entity_poly.pdbx_strand_id
1 'polypeptide(L)'
;MNLRLVNFIGLLFLFQLTIIAQNKSEKIFVDGVCMMCENRIEKNGIKLKGVKMVDWNMDNRMLTVLYNENKVTIDEIHKHIASLGHDTMKEKAPEKAYNSLNACCKYRDEEVVKNHQ
;
A
#
# COMPACT_ATOMS: atom_id res chain seq x y z
N MET A 1 5.12 -16.12 50.77
CA MET A 1 5.50 -15.57 49.47
C MET A 1 6.25 -14.26 49.68
N ASN A 2 7.51 -14.19 49.27
CA ASN A 2 8.36 -13.04 49.57
C ASN A 2 7.93 -11.83 48.75
N LEU A 3 7.71 -10.69 49.42
CA LEU A 3 7.31 -9.41 48.80
C LEU A 3 8.23 -8.97 47.64
N ARG A 4 9.51 -9.36 47.70
CA ARG A 4 10.51 -9.14 46.65
C ARG A 4 10.21 -9.90 45.35
N LEU A 5 9.65 -11.11 45.46
CA LEU A 5 9.28 -11.93 44.30
C LEU A 5 8.06 -11.36 43.57
N VAL A 6 7.09 -10.84 44.31
CA VAL A 6 5.87 -10.23 43.78
C VAL A 6 6.19 -8.95 43.02
N ASN A 7 7.12 -8.13 43.53
CA ASN A 7 7.59 -6.94 42.87
C ASN A 7 8.34 -7.24 41.53
N PHE A 8 9.10 -8.35 41.51
CA PHE A 8 9.84 -8.75 40.30
C PHE A 8 8.91 -9.27 39.21
N ILE A 9 7.86 -9.99 39.57
CA ILE A 9 6.83 -10.51 38.65
C ILE A 9 5.99 -9.36 38.12
N GLY A 10 5.64 -8.37 38.97
CA GLY A 10 4.90 -7.18 38.57
C GLY A 10 5.68 -6.29 37.55
N LEU A 11 7.00 -6.20 37.73
CA LEU A 11 7.87 -5.43 36.84
C LEU A 11 8.03 -6.13 35.47
N LEU A 12 8.06 -7.45 35.42
CA LEU A 12 8.10 -8.24 34.20
C LEU A 12 6.79 -8.14 33.41
N PHE A 13 5.65 -8.04 34.10
CA PHE A 13 4.33 -7.91 33.47
C PHE A 13 4.12 -6.52 32.85
N LEU A 14 4.71 -5.48 33.42
CA LEU A 14 4.65 -4.11 32.89
C LEU A 14 5.47 -3.94 31.60
N PHE A 15 6.46 -4.82 31.36
CA PHE A 15 7.29 -4.74 30.16
C PHE A 15 6.65 -5.38 28.92
N GLN A 16 5.56 -6.13 29.09
CA GLN A 16 4.87 -6.82 27.98
C GLN A 16 3.82 -5.97 27.28
N LEU A 17 3.51 -4.77 27.79
CA LEU A 17 2.47 -3.90 27.24
C LEU A 17 2.94 -2.98 26.11
N THR A 18 4.18 -3.11 25.61
CA THR A 18 4.74 -2.20 24.60
C THR A 18 4.84 -2.78 23.20
N ILE A 19 4.22 -3.93 22.90
CA ILE A 19 4.11 -4.42 21.54
C ILE A 19 2.77 -3.91 20.97
N ILE A 20 2.69 -2.60 20.75
CA ILE A 20 1.62 -2.01 19.94
C ILE A 20 1.99 -2.29 18.48
N ALA A 21 1.17 -3.11 17.80
CA ALA A 21 1.31 -3.29 16.36
C ALA A 21 1.16 -1.93 15.68
N GLN A 22 2.21 -1.45 15.00
CA GLN A 22 2.26 -0.15 14.32
C GLN A 22 1.69 -0.25 12.90
N ASN A 23 0.64 -1.05 12.72
CA ASN A 23 -0.02 -1.22 11.43
C ASN A 23 -1.05 -0.11 11.23
N LYS A 24 -1.03 0.49 10.05
CA LYS A 24 -1.96 1.51 9.62
C LYS A 24 -2.62 1.10 8.32
N SER A 25 -3.91 1.38 8.20
CA SER A 25 -4.67 1.17 6.97
C SER A 25 -5.05 2.52 6.37
N GLU A 26 -4.78 2.71 5.08
CA GLU A 26 -5.16 3.91 4.34
C GLU A 26 -5.74 3.55 2.98
N LYS A 27 -6.61 4.42 2.48
CA LYS A 27 -7.14 4.36 1.11
C LYS A 27 -6.57 5.52 0.31
N ILE A 28 -5.96 5.20 -0.83
CA ILE A 28 -5.40 6.19 -1.74
C ILE A 28 -5.94 5.96 -3.15
N PHE A 29 -6.16 7.04 -3.89
CA PHE A 29 -6.52 6.94 -5.30
C PHE A 29 -5.29 6.51 -6.11
N VAL A 30 -5.48 5.50 -6.97
CA VAL A 30 -4.47 5.00 -7.91
C VAL A 30 -5.13 4.78 -9.26
N ASP A 31 -4.64 5.46 -10.29
CA ASP A 31 -5.24 5.41 -11.61
C ASP A 31 -4.92 4.10 -12.35
N GLY A 32 -5.91 3.57 -13.02
CA GLY A 32 -5.88 2.32 -13.74
C GLY A 32 -7.24 2.02 -14.33
N VAL A 33 -7.38 0.98 -15.17
CA VAL A 33 -8.64 0.70 -15.88
C VAL A 33 -9.07 -0.76 -15.88
N CYS A 34 -8.16 -1.73 -15.70
CA CYS A 34 -8.46 -3.13 -15.99
C CYS A 34 -7.85 -4.09 -14.97
N MET A 35 -8.19 -5.38 -15.09
CA MET A 35 -7.66 -6.45 -14.24
C MET A 35 -6.13 -6.57 -14.34
N MET A 36 -5.53 -6.23 -15.48
CA MET A 36 -4.07 -6.22 -15.61
C MET A 36 -3.44 -5.12 -14.75
N CYS A 37 -4.11 -3.98 -14.63
CA CYS A 37 -3.71 -2.92 -13.71
C CYS A 37 -3.80 -3.39 -12.25
N GLU A 38 -4.92 -4.00 -11.87
CA GLU A 38 -5.13 -4.58 -10.55
C GLU A 38 -4.03 -5.58 -10.19
N ASN A 39 -3.78 -6.54 -11.07
CA ASN A 39 -2.73 -7.53 -10.85
C ASN A 39 -1.35 -6.89 -10.67
N ARG A 40 -1.01 -5.90 -11.49
CA ARG A 40 0.28 -5.21 -11.41
C ARG A 40 0.42 -4.46 -10.09
N ILE A 41 -0.59 -3.69 -9.72
CA ILE A 41 -0.61 -2.89 -8.50
C ILE A 41 -0.49 -3.81 -7.28
N GLU A 42 -1.29 -4.86 -7.21
CA GLU A 42 -1.33 -5.74 -6.04
C GLU A 42 -0.09 -6.61 -5.92
N LYS A 43 0.33 -7.29 -7.00
CA LYS A 43 1.51 -8.16 -6.97
C LYS A 43 2.80 -7.41 -6.69
N ASN A 44 2.93 -6.19 -7.17
CA ASN A 44 4.16 -5.42 -7.01
C ASN A 44 4.07 -4.45 -5.83
N GLY A 45 2.89 -3.95 -5.51
CA GLY A 45 2.68 -3.11 -4.33
C GLY A 45 3.07 -3.81 -3.04
N ILE A 46 2.74 -5.09 -2.90
CA ILE A 46 3.06 -5.90 -1.72
C ILE A 46 4.56 -6.15 -1.54
N LYS A 47 5.38 -5.95 -2.57
CA LYS A 47 6.83 -6.17 -2.52
C LYS A 47 7.59 -5.08 -1.76
N LEU A 48 6.99 -3.93 -1.56
CA LEU A 48 7.61 -2.86 -0.78
C LEU A 48 7.69 -3.27 0.70
N LYS A 49 8.91 -3.24 1.24
CA LYS A 49 9.15 -3.62 2.64
C LYS A 49 8.29 -2.77 3.58
N GLY A 50 7.57 -3.42 4.48
CA GLY A 50 6.65 -2.77 5.41
C GLY A 50 5.19 -2.76 4.97
N VAL A 51 4.91 -2.99 3.69
CA VAL A 51 3.56 -3.18 3.19
C VAL A 51 3.09 -4.60 3.47
N LYS A 52 1.89 -4.74 4.02
CA LYS A 52 1.33 -6.03 4.45
C LYS A 52 0.16 -6.49 3.60
N MET A 53 -0.62 -5.55 3.07
CA MET A 53 -1.78 -5.85 2.22
C MET A 53 -1.99 -4.70 1.26
N VAL A 54 -2.34 -5.04 0.03
CA VAL A 54 -2.79 -4.10 -0.99
C VAL A 54 -4.01 -4.69 -1.69
N ASP A 55 -5.06 -3.89 -1.81
CA ASP A 55 -6.31 -4.26 -2.46
C ASP A 55 -6.80 -3.07 -3.28
N TRP A 56 -6.75 -3.20 -4.60
CA TRP A 56 -7.15 -2.15 -5.52
C TRP A 56 -8.52 -2.44 -6.12
N ASN A 57 -9.44 -1.52 -5.93
CA ASN A 57 -10.78 -1.60 -6.47
C ASN A 57 -10.83 -0.94 -7.86
N MET A 58 -11.14 -1.72 -8.88
CA MET A 58 -11.21 -1.28 -10.26
C MET A 58 -12.34 -0.26 -10.52
N ASP A 59 -13.46 -0.37 -9.80
CA ASP A 59 -14.62 0.47 -10.03
C ASP A 59 -14.40 1.92 -9.54
N ASN A 60 -13.86 2.07 -8.34
CA ASN A 60 -13.60 3.39 -7.74
C ASN A 60 -12.13 3.82 -7.77
N ARG A 61 -11.23 2.95 -8.24
CA ARG A 61 -9.78 3.17 -8.33
C ARG A 61 -9.11 3.46 -6.99
N MET A 62 -9.73 3.01 -5.91
CA MET A 62 -9.15 3.16 -4.57
C MET A 62 -8.30 1.95 -4.21
N LEU A 63 -7.09 2.22 -3.77
CA LEU A 63 -6.17 1.24 -3.20
C LEU A 63 -6.28 1.28 -1.68
N THR A 64 -6.68 0.17 -1.09
CA THR A 64 -6.56 -0.03 0.35
C THR A 64 -5.20 -0.63 0.64
N VAL A 65 -4.41 0.03 1.45
CA VAL A 65 -3.07 -0.42 1.84
C VAL A 65 -2.96 -0.55 3.35
N LEU A 66 -2.51 -1.72 3.79
CA LEU A 66 -2.15 -1.97 5.19
C LEU A 66 -0.63 -2.05 5.28
N TYR A 67 -0.03 -1.25 6.15
CA TYR A 67 1.42 -1.16 6.25
C TYR A 67 1.88 -0.89 7.68
N ASN A 68 3.13 -1.23 7.95
CA ASN A 68 3.80 -0.89 9.20
C ASN A 68 4.46 0.49 9.06
N GLU A 69 3.91 1.49 9.74
CA GLU A 69 4.39 2.88 9.66
C GLU A 69 5.78 3.10 10.23
N ASN A 70 6.32 2.14 11.00
CA ASN A 70 7.71 2.16 11.45
C ASN A 70 8.70 1.71 10.38
N LYS A 71 8.22 1.03 9.32
CA LYS A 71 9.07 0.48 8.26
C LYS A 71 8.95 1.24 6.94
N VAL A 72 7.78 1.83 6.66
CA VAL A 72 7.51 2.52 5.42
C VAL A 72 6.54 3.66 5.66
N THR A 73 6.71 4.75 4.93
CA THR A 73 5.80 5.90 4.97
C THR A 73 4.77 5.80 3.84
N ILE A 74 3.65 6.51 4.00
CA ILE A 74 2.64 6.59 2.94
C ILE A 74 3.20 7.25 1.67
N ASP A 75 4.09 8.22 1.80
CA ASP A 75 4.74 8.87 0.65
C ASP A 75 5.63 7.91 -0.12
N GLU A 76 6.35 7.03 0.57
CA GLU A 76 7.13 5.95 -0.07
C GLU A 76 6.22 4.96 -0.81
N ILE A 77 5.03 4.67 -0.28
CA ILE A 77 4.03 3.82 -0.94
C ILE A 77 3.53 4.50 -2.22
N HIS A 78 3.19 5.79 -2.18
CA HIS A 78 2.81 6.55 -3.38
C HIS A 78 3.89 6.48 -4.46
N LYS A 79 5.15 6.71 -4.10
CA LYS A 79 6.29 6.65 -5.02
C LYS A 79 6.49 5.25 -5.61
N HIS A 80 6.35 4.22 -4.79
CA HIS A 80 6.47 2.84 -5.23
C HIS A 80 5.39 2.48 -6.26
N ILE A 81 4.12 2.82 -5.98
CA ILE A 81 3.00 2.57 -6.90
C ILE A 81 3.20 3.36 -8.21
N ALA A 82 3.59 4.63 -8.13
CA ALA A 82 3.90 5.43 -9.31
C ALA A 82 5.02 4.81 -10.15
N SER A 83 6.04 4.25 -9.52
CA SER A 83 7.15 3.57 -10.21
C SER A 83 6.71 2.36 -11.03
N LEU A 84 5.55 1.77 -10.71
CA LEU A 84 4.94 0.67 -11.46
C LEU A 84 4.22 1.13 -12.75
N GLY A 85 4.04 2.43 -12.91
CA GLY A 85 3.37 3.03 -14.05
C GLY A 85 2.01 3.64 -13.76
N HIS A 86 1.55 3.62 -12.50
CA HIS A 86 0.22 4.09 -12.10
C HIS A 86 0.29 5.40 -11.31
N ASP A 87 -0.36 6.45 -11.81
CA ASP A 87 -0.49 7.72 -11.10
C ASP A 87 -1.25 7.51 -9.79
N THR A 88 -0.78 8.16 -8.74
CA THR A 88 -1.53 8.28 -7.49
C THR A 88 -1.99 9.73 -7.31
N MET A 89 -2.79 10.00 -6.27
CA MET A 89 -3.20 11.37 -5.95
C MET A 89 -2.03 12.31 -5.64
N LYS A 90 -0.86 11.76 -5.23
CA LYS A 90 0.33 12.54 -4.85
C LYS A 90 1.50 12.42 -5.80
N GLU A 91 1.58 11.34 -6.57
CA GLU A 91 2.73 11.03 -7.42
C GLU A 91 2.28 10.68 -8.83
N LYS A 92 2.92 11.31 -9.80
CA LYS A 92 2.75 10.97 -11.21
C LYS A 92 3.74 9.86 -11.60
N ALA A 93 3.26 8.84 -12.30
CA ALA A 93 4.12 7.79 -12.83
C ALA A 93 5.15 8.38 -13.80
N PRO A 94 6.42 7.97 -13.73
CA PRO A 94 7.42 8.32 -14.71
C PRO A 94 6.96 7.91 -16.13
N GLU A 95 7.23 8.74 -17.12
CA GLU A 95 6.80 8.48 -18.51
C GLU A 95 7.26 7.12 -19.01
N LYS A 96 8.49 6.73 -18.68
CA LYS A 96 9.03 5.41 -19.06
C LYS A 96 8.21 4.26 -18.48
N ALA A 97 7.82 4.37 -17.20
CA ALA A 97 7.01 3.36 -16.52
C ALA A 97 5.61 3.31 -17.12
N TYR A 98 4.97 4.45 -17.31
CA TYR A 98 3.65 4.53 -17.94
C TYR A 98 3.67 3.95 -19.37
N ASN A 99 4.65 4.33 -20.18
CA ASN A 99 4.77 3.88 -21.56
C ASN A 99 5.03 2.36 -21.68
N SER A 100 5.55 1.74 -20.62
CA SER A 100 5.76 0.28 -20.54
C SER A 100 4.50 -0.50 -20.22
N LEU A 101 3.40 0.16 -19.85
CA LEU A 101 2.12 -0.49 -19.61
C LEU A 101 1.55 -1.10 -20.88
N ASN A 102 0.81 -2.20 -20.73
CA ASN A 102 0.04 -2.77 -21.82
C ASN A 102 -0.99 -1.75 -22.33
N ALA A 103 -1.35 -1.84 -23.62
CA ALA A 103 -2.29 -0.92 -24.24
C ALA A 103 -3.62 -0.77 -23.46
N CYS A 104 -4.16 -1.88 -22.94
CA CYS A 104 -5.38 -1.88 -22.14
C CYS A 104 -5.24 -1.18 -20.77
N CYS A 105 -4.03 -0.90 -20.32
CA CYS A 105 -3.73 -0.19 -19.07
C CYS A 105 -3.43 1.29 -19.26
N LYS A 106 -3.51 1.81 -20.46
CA LYS A 106 -3.24 3.22 -20.77
C LYS A 106 -4.36 4.15 -20.26
N TYR A 107 -4.43 4.31 -18.96
CA TYR A 107 -5.51 5.04 -18.27
C TYR A 107 -5.53 6.55 -18.57
N ARG A 108 -4.49 7.11 -19.17
CA ARG A 108 -4.45 8.50 -19.66
C ARG A 108 -5.11 8.66 -21.02
N ASP A 109 -5.40 7.54 -21.71
CA ASP A 109 -6.09 7.51 -23.00
C ASP A 109 -7.59 7.37 -22.77
N GLU A 110 -8.37 8.39 -23.19
CA GLU A 110 -9.81 8.43 -22.99
C GLU A 110 -10.55 7.29 -23.71
N GLU A 111 -10.06 6.85 -24.87
CA GLU A 111 -10.67 5.73 -25.60
C GLU A 111 -10.50 4.42 -24.83
N VAL A 112 -9.32 4.19 -24.24
CA VAL A 112 -9.07 3.01 -23.41
C VAL A 112 -10.00 3.01 -22.21
N VAL A 113 -10.18 4.14 -21.55
CA VAL A 113 -11.08 4.27 -20.40
C VAL A 113 -12.53 3.98 -20.79
N LYS A 114 -13.01 4.54 -21.92
CA LYS A 114 -14.38 4.31 -22.42
C LYS A 114 -14.66 2.84 -22.72
N ASN A 115 -13.68 2.13 -23.27
CA ASN A 115 -13.86 0.72 -23.63
C ASN A 115 -13.91 -0.22 -22.43
N HIS A 116 -13.68 0.27 -21.22
CA HIS A 116 -13.72 -0.50 -19.97
C HIS A 116 -14.84 -0.08 -19.01
N GLN A 117 -15.74 0.82 -19.45
CA GLN A 117 -16.93 1.26 -18.68
C GLN A 117 -18.15 0.42 -18.96
#